data_b4ea1773a8038856681781e1d46712f3
#
_entry.id   b4ea1773a8038856681781e1d46712f3
#
_cell.length_a   1.000
_cell.length_b   1.000
_cell.length_c   1.000
_cell.angle_alpha   90.00
_cell.angle_beta   90.00
_cell.angle_gamma   90.00
#
_symmetry.space_group_name_H-M   'P 1'
#
loop_
_entity.id
_entity.type
_entity.pdbx_description
1 polymer ?
#
loop_
_entity_poly.entity_id
_entity_poly.type
_entity_poly.pdbx_seq_one_letter_code
_entity_poly.pdbx_strand_id
1 'polypeptide(L)'
;MAVPITQALTVAKYAISNTLKGKKRYPLVMMLEPLFQCNLACSGCGKIQYPREILSRRMPKEKAWAALEECGAPVVSIAGGEPLLHPEMPQMIEGFIERRKFVYMCTNAQVLLGKIDLYKPSKYLSLGIHLDGTREMHDKSVNKEGAYDIAVKGIREAVKRGFRVTTNTTIFNDADPDEVRKFFDEAMSLGVEGMMISPGFPYNKAPSQDIFLERNKTVELFRKILSNPKKEWVFNHSPG
;
A
#
# COMPACT_ATOMS: atom_id res chain seq x y z
N MET A 1 -4.47 -8.43 -15.08
CA MET A 1 -3.97 -9.07 -13.82
C MET A 1 -2.90 -8.14 -13.28
N ALA A 2 -3.15 -7.52 -12.12
CA ALA A 2 -2.26 -6.51 -11.56
C ALA A 2 -0.93 -7.06 -11.03
N VAL A 3 -0.84 -8.37 -10.76
CA VAL A 3 0.42 -9.01 -10.35
C VAL A 3 1.16 -9.49 -11.60
N PRO A 4 2.41 -9.03 -11.84
CA PRO A 4 3.19 -9.48 -12.99
C PRO A 4 3.42 -10.99 -12.99
N ILE A 5 3.40 -11.58 -14.16
CA ILE A 5 3.67 -13.03 -14.34
C ILE A 5 5.03 -13.40 -13.73
N THR A 6 6.04 -12.56 -13.89
CA THR A 6 7.38 -12.79 -13.30
C THR A 6 7.35 -12.87 -11.78
N GLN A 7 6.53 -12.06 -11.12
CA GLN A 7 6.34 -12.10 -9.66
C GLN A 7 5.60 -13.37 -9.27
N ALA A 8 4.49 -13.68 -9.95
CA ALA A 8 3.70 -14.88 -9.68
C ALA A 8 4.55 -16.17 -9.82
N LEU A 9 5.34 -16.27 -10.88
CA LEU A 9 6.26 -17.40 -11.09
C LEU A 9 7.35 -17.47 -10.02
N THR A 10 7.89 -16.33 -9.58
CA THR A 10 8.90 -16.29 -8.51
C THR A 10 8.32 -16.79 -7.19
N VAL A 11 7.12 -16.33 -6.83
CA VAL A 11 6.43 -16.78 -5.61
C VAL A 11 6.08 -18.26 -5.70
N ALA A 12 5.55 -18.72 -6.84
CA ALA A 12 5.23 -20.14 -7.05
C ALA A 12 6.48 -21.03 -6.93
N LYS A 13 7.59 -20.66 -7.59
CA LYS A 13 8.87 -21.37 -7.48
C LYS A 13 9.37 -21.42 -6.04
N TYR A 14 9.29 -20.32 -5.32
CA TYR A 14 9.67 -20.25 -3.91
C TYR A 14 8.81 -21.19 -3.04
N ALA A 15 7.49 -21.18 -3.23
CA ALA A 15 6.56 -22.04 -2.50
C ALA A 15 6.84 -23.52 -2.77
N ILE A 16 6.96 -23.92 -4.05
CA ILE A 16 7.28 -25.31 -4.45
C ILE A 16 8.60 -25.75 -3.82
N SER A 17 9.66 -24.93 -3.93
CA SER A 17 10.98 -25.25 -3.36
C SER A 17 10.93 -25.48 -1.85
N ASN A 18 10.19 -24.66 -1.09
CA ASN A 18 10.06 -24.85 0.36
C ASN A 18 9.23 -26.10 0.69
N THR A 19 8.16 -26.37 -0.05
CA THR A 19 7.35 -27.59 0.12
C THR A 19 8.19 -28.84 -0.14
N LEU A 20 8.97 -28.86 -1.22
CA LEU A 20 9.87 -30.00 -1.54
C LEU A 20 10.96 -30.21 -0.47
N LYS A 21 11.37 -29.14 0.22
CA LYS A 21 12.29 -29.22 1.38
C LYS A 21 11.59 -29.63 2.69
N GLY A 22 10.32 -30.01 2.65
CA GLY A 22 9.55 -30.42 3.81
C GLY A 22 9.16 -29.28 4.76
N LYS A 23 9.32 -28.01 4.37
CA LYS A 23 8.94 -26.87 5.20
C LYS A 23 7.42 -26.72 5.21
N LYS A 24 6.80 -26.88 6.37
CA LYS A 24 5.35 -26.72 6.57
C LYS A 24 4.91 -25.25 6.65
N ARG A 25 5.81 -24.35 7.03
CA ARG A 25 5.54 -22.89 7.18
C ARG A 25 6.73 -22.11 6.63
N TYR A 26 6.46 -21.14 5.80
CA TYR A 26 7.44 -20.21 5.26
C TYR A 26 6.75 -18.90 4.86
N PRO A 27 7.41 -17.74 5.03
CA PRO A 27 6.83 -16.45 4.72
C PRO A 27 6.79 -16.22 3.20
N LEU A 28 5.68 -15.70 2.68
CA LEU A 28 5.57 -15.24 1.29
C LEU A 28 5.86 -13.75 1.17
N VAL A 29 5.51 -13.00 2.21
CA VAL A 29 5.70 -11.54 2.28
C VAL A 29 6.34 -11.19 3.61
N MET A 30 7.38 -10.37 3.57
CA MET A 30 7.89 -9.67 4.74
C MET A 30 7.21 -8.31 4.84
N MET A 31 6.47 -8.08 5.93
CA MET A 31 5.92 -6.77 6.25
C MET A 31 6.98 -5.98 7.02
N LEU A 32 7.35 -4.80 6.52
CA LEU A 32 8.39 -3.96 7.11
C LEU A 32 7.83 -2.57 7.43
N GLU A 33 8.01 -2.15 8.67
CA GLU A 33 7.62 -0.82 9.16
C GLU A 33 8.88 -0.10 9.71
N PRO A 34 9.69 0.51 8.83
CA PRO A 34 11.00 1.05 9.23
C PRO A 34 10.93 2.35 10.04
N LEU A 35 9.76 2.98 10.07
CA LEU A 35 9.48 4.16 10.91
C LEU A 35 7.97 4.29 11.15
N PHE A 36 7.60 5.03 12.20
CA PHE A 36 6.20 5.40 12.49
C PHE A 36 5.89 6.88 12.26
N GLN A 37 6.90 7.71 12.03
CA GLN A 37 6.69 9.10 11.68
C GLN A 37 5.89 9.22 10.38
N CYS A 38 4.88 10.10 10.39
CA CYS A 38 4.05 10.41 9.23
C CYS A 38 3.83 11.92 9.12
N ASN A 39 3.51 12.41 7.93
CA ASN A 39 3.13 13.77 7.62
C ASN A 39 1.62 13.95 7.43
N LEU A 40 0.82 12.91 7.73
CA LEU A 40 -0.63 12.92 7.79
C LEU A 40 -1.12 12.43 9.16
N ALA A 41 -2.37 12.77 9.48
CA ALA A 41 -3.06 12.39 10.72
C ALA A 41 -4.42 11.74 10.40
N CYS A 42 -4.40 10.66 9.64
CA CYS A 42 -5.61 9.97 9.17
C CYS A 42 -6.50 9.51 10.32
N SER A 43 -7.82 9.66 10.16
CA SER A 43 -8.83 9.38 11.20
C SER A 43 -8.80 7.93 11.70
N GLY A 44 -8.50 6.96 10.82
CA GLY A 44 -8.40 5.54 11.15
C GLY A 44 -7.01 5.04 11.56
N CYS A 45 -6.00 5.93 11.66
CA CYS A 45 -4.62 5.52 11.92
C CYS A 45 -4.21 5.73 13.38
N GLY A 46 -3.84 4.63 14.06
CA GLY A 46 -3.32 4.68 15.43
C GLY A 46 -1.80 4.83 15.55
N LYS A 47 -1.04 4.74 14.44
CA LYS A 47 0.43 4.70 14.48
C LYS A 47 1.05 6.00 14.96
N ILE A 48 0.54 7.14 14.53
CA ILE A 48 1.06 8.46 14.93
C ILE A 48 0.70 8.85 16.37
N GLN A 49 -0.11 8.04 17.06
CA GLN A 49 -0.50 8.26 18.46
C GLN A 49 0.54 7.74 19.46
N TYR A 50 1.66 7.20 18.97
CA TYR A 50 2.77 6.81 19.83
C TYR A 50 3.58 8.02 20.31
N PRO A 51 4.26 7.94 21.47
CA PRO A 51 5.16 8.99 21.96
C PRO A 51 6.25 9.34 20.93
N ARG A 52 6.75 10.59 21.02
CA ARG A 52 7.76 11.12 20.09
C ARG A 52 9.02 10.25 20.02
N GLU A 53 9.43 9.64 21.13
CA GLU A 53 10.59 8.75 21.22
C GLU A 53 10.43 7.50 20.35
N ILE A 54 9.20 7.03 20.17
CA ILE A 54 8.87 5.91 19.25
C ILE A 54 8.77 6.40 17.81
N LEU A 55 8.07 7.54 17.60
CA LEU A 55 7.90 8.10 16.27
C LEU A 55 9.23 8.53 15.63
N SER A 56 10.22 8.91 16.44
CA SER A 56 11.56 9.32 15.97
C SER A 56 12.47 8.14 15.59
N ARG A 57 12.11 6.92 16.00
CA ARG A 57 12.93 5.73 15.68
C ARG A 57 12.90 5.42 14.20
N ARG A 58 14.06 5.07 13.68
CA ARG A 58 14.24 4.62 12.30
C ARG A 58 15.05 3.34 12.29
N MET A 59 14.63 2.39 11.47
CA MET A 59 15.36 1.15 11.28
C MET A 59 16.49 1.37 10.27
N PRO A 60 17.76 1.13 10.61
CA PRO A 60 18.84 1.21 9.63
C PRO A 60 18.62 0.22 8.47
N LYS A 61 19.05 0.58 7.26
CA LYS A 61 18.90 -0.28 6.07
C LYS A 61 19.57 -1.64 6.22
N GLU A 62 20.71 -1.71 6.91
CA GLU A 62 21.42 -2.97 7.17
C GLU A 62 20.56 -3.94 7.98
N LYS A 63 19.82 -3.42 8.97
CA LYS A 63 18.90 -4.22 9.78
C LYS A 63 17.72 -4.73 8.94
N ALA A 64 17.21 -3.89 8.03
CA ALA A 64 16.14 -4.29 7.12
C ALA A 64 16.59 -5.38 6.14
N TRP A 65 17.82 -5.29 5.62
CA TRP A 65 18.39 -6.33 4.75
C TRP A 65 18.65 -7.63 5.51
N ALA A 66 19.20 -7.56 6.73
CA ALA A 66 19.41 -8.74 7.56
C ALA A 66 18.08 -9.44 7.89
N ALA A 67 17.04 -8.69 8.23
CA ALA A 67 15.71 -9.23 8.47
C ALA A 67 15.13 -9.93 7.22
N LEU A 68 15.37 -9.40 6.02
CA LEU A 68 14.97 -10.03 4.77
C LEU A 68 15.74 -11.33 4.51
N GLU A 69 17.03 -11.38 4.78
CA GLU A 69 17.85 -12.57 4.62
C GLU A 69 17.41 -13.69 5.56
N GLU A 70 17.13 -13.35 6.82
CA GLU A 70 16.59 -14.28 7.81
C GLU A 70 15.18 -14.78 7.43
N CYS A 71 14.30 -13.87 7.02
CA CYS A 71 12.93 -14.16 6.61
C CYS A 71 12.89 -15.00 5.32
N GLY A 72 13.73 -14.66 4.34
CA GLY A 72 13.83 -15.32 3.03
C GLY A 72 12.65 -15.08 2.09
N ALA A 73 11.66 -14.25 2.47
CA ALA A 73 10.47 -13.99 1.67
C ALA A 73 10.80 -13.43 0.27
N PRO A 74 10.05 -13.81 -0.77
CA PRO A 74 10.23 -13.29 -2.13
C PRO A 74 9.68 -11.87 -2.32
N VAL A 75 8.79 -11.43 -1.44
CA VAL A 75 8.11 -10.12 -1.50
C VAL A 75 8.34 -9.35 -0.20
N VAL A 76 8.55 -8.05 -0.32
CA VAL A 76 8.64 -7.10 0.81
C VAL A 76 7.55 -6.05 0.65
N SER A 77 6.72 -5.88 1.66
CA SER A 77 5.76 -4.78 1.76
C SER A 77 6.25 -3.77 2.78
N ILE A 78 6.56 -2.56 2.34
CA ILE A 78 7.03 -1.48 3.19
C ILE A 78 5.86 -0.57 3.52
N ALA A 79 5.58 -0.44 4.80
CA ALA A 79 4.54 0.42 5.36
C ALA A 79 5.10 1.23 6.54
N GLY A 80 4.30 1.48 7.55
CA GLY A 80 4.67 2.21 8.75
C GLY A 80 3.91 3.53 8.87
N GLY A 81 4.60 4.63 9.18
CA GLY A 81 4.09 5.98 8.98
C GLY A 81 4.14 6.34 7.50
N GLU A 82 5.00 7.31 7.12
CA GLU A 82 5.25 7.59 5.70
C GLU A 82 6.68 7.16 5.32
N PRO A 83 6.84 6.06 4.55
CA PRO A 83 8.17 5.53 4.19
C PRO A 83 9.07 6.55 3.49
N LEU A 84 8.52 7.44 2.68
CA LEU A 84 9.29 8.48 2.00
C LEU A 84 9.95 9.49 2.96
N LEU A 85 9.58 9.52 4.24
CA LEU A 85 10.26 10.34 5.26
C LEU A 85 11.53 9.66 5.81
N HIS A 86 11.73 8.36 5.53
CA HIS A 86 12.94 7.67 5.97
C HIS A 86 14.14 8.05 5.11
N PRO A 87 15.24 8.56 5.70
CA PRO A 87 16.37 9.08 4.92
C PRO A 87 17.10 8.01 4.10
N GLU A 88 17.12 6.77 4.56
CA GLU A 88 17.77 5.65 3.87
C GLU A 88 16.82 4.80 3.03
N MET A 89 15.57 5.25 2.80
CA MET A 89 14.59 4.47 2.05
C MET A 89 15.04 4.14 0.62
N PRO A 90 15.68 5.07 -0.13
CA PRO A 90 16.16 4.75 -1.47
C PRO A 90 17.17 3.60 -1.45
N GLN A 91 18.17 3.65 -0.55
CA GLN A 91 19.19 2.59 -0.43
C GLN A 91 18.58 1.27 0.07
N MET A 92 17.62 1.33 1.00
CA MET A 92 16.92 0.15 1.50
C MET A 92 16.22 -0.59 0.37
N ILE A 93 15.47 0.14 -0.47
CA ILE A 93 14.76 -0.41 -1.64
C ILE A 93 15.76 -0.94 -2.68
N GLU A 94 16.82 -0.19 -2.98
CA GLU A 94 17.85 -0.64 -3.91
C GLU A 94 18.45 -1.98 -3.50
N GLY A 95 18.82 -2.13 -2.22
CA GLY A 95 19.34 -3.39 -1.68
C GLY A 95 18.33 -4.54 -1.74
N PHE A 96 17.03 -4.31 -1.63
CA PHE A 96 16.01 -5.34 -1.85
C PHE A 96 15.91 -5.73 -3.34
N ILE A 97 16.00 -4.76 -4.25
CA ILE A 97 15.96 -4.99 -5.70
C ILE A 97 17.19 -5.79 -6.17
N GLU A 98 18.38 -5.46 -5.67
CA GLU A 98 19.63 -6.21 -5.93
C GLU A 98 19.50 -7.69 -5.53
N ARG A 99 18.80 -7.96 -4.44
CA ARG A 99 18.44 -9.30 -3.96
C ARG A 99 17.26 -9.92 -4.72
N ARG A 100 16.81 -9.29 -5.82
CA ARG A 100 15.70 -9.72 -6.69
C ARG A 100 14.38 -9.93 -5.91
N LYS A 101 14.13 -9.10 -4.91
CA LYS A 101 12.87 -9.12 -4.15
C LYS A 101 11.87 -8.15 -4.76
N PHE A 102 10.60 -8.56 -4.81
CA PHE A 102 9.52 -7.66 -5.19
C PHE A 102 9.17 -6.77 -4.01
N VAL A 103 9.19 -5.46 -4.23
CA VAL A 103 8.97 -4.45 -3.21
C VAL A 103 7.68 -3.70 -3.50
N TYR A 104 6.78 -3.67 -2.54
CA TYR A 104 5.62 -2.79 -2.50
C TYR A 104 5.90 -1.70 -1.48
N MET A 105 6.10 -0.47 -1.92
CA MET A 105 6.25 0.69 -1.04
C MET A 105 4.90 1.40 -0.93
N CYS A 106 4.26 1.28 0.24
CA CYS A 106 3.02 1.98 0.55
C CYS A 106 3.34 3.42 0.95
N THR A 107 2.75 4.40 0.28
CA THR A 107 2.98 5.82 0.54
C THR A 107 1.69 6.62 0.41
N ASN A 108 1.57 7.70 1.19
CA ASN A 108 0.50 8.68 1.03
C ASN A 108 0.78 9.70 -0.09
N ALA A 109 1.92 9.59 -0.76
CA ALA A 109 2.40 10.41 -1.87
C ALA A 109 2.54 11.92 -1.60
N GLN A 110 2.32 12.40 -0.37
CA GLN A 110 2.36 13.84 -0.06
C GLN A 110 3.72 14.50 -0.27
N VAL A 111 4.79 13.69 -0.28
CA VAL A 111 6.16 14.16 -0.55
C VAL A 111 6.79 13.46 -1.75
N LEU A 112 6.02 12.65 -2.48
CA LEU A 112 6.53 11.83 -3.58
C LEU A 112 7.17 12.67 -4.68
N LEU A 113 6.51 13.75 -5.12
CA LEU A 113 7.02 14.62 -6.19
C LEU A 113 8.41 15.20 -5.90
N GLY A 114 8.70 15.55 -4.64
CA GLY A 114 10.00 16.06 -4.22
C GLY A 114 11.06 14.98 -4.01
N LYS A 115 10.69 13.70 -4.09
CA LYS A 115 11.60 12.58 -3.78
C LYS A 115 11.67 11.51 -4.86
N ILE A 116 10.83 11.60 -5.89
CA ILE A 116 10.72 10.57 -6.92
C ILE A 116 12.02 10.35 -7.68
N ASP A 117 12.85 11.38 -7.82
CA ASP A 117 14.16 11.32 -8.48
C ASP A 117 15.19 10.45 -7.72
N LEU A 118 14.92 10.17 -6.44
CA LEU A 118 15.75 9.27 -5.63
C LEU A 118 15.50 7.78 -5.96
N TYR A 119 14.50 7.47 -6.75
CA TYR A 119 14.09 6.11 -7.09
C TYR A 119 14.17 5.88 -8.59
N LYS A 120 14.40 4.63 -8.98
CA LYS A 120 14.41 4.22 -10.38
C LYS A 120 13.26 3.23 -10.65
N PRO A 121 12.54 3.39 -11.76
CA PRO A 121 11.55 2.39 -12.18
C PRO A 121 12.19 1.01 -12.30
N SER A 122 11.52 0.00 -11.78
CA SER A 122 11.99 -1.38 -11.81
C SER A 122 10.80 -2.33 -11.80
N LYS A 123 10.94 -3.47 -12.48
CA LYS A 123 9.95 -4.56 -12.40
C LYS A 123 9.78 -5.10 -10.97
N TYR A 124 10.75 -4.85 -10.10
CA TYR A 124 10.75 -5.26 -8.70
C TYR A 124 10.16 -4.21 -7.76
N LEU A 125 9.89 -2.98 -8.21
CA LEU A 125 9.35 -1.90 -7.37
C LEU A 125 7.96 -1.52 -7.82
N SER A 126 7.00 -1.60 -6.93
CA SER A 126 5.65 -1.04 -7.09
C SER A 126 5.37 -0.02 -6.00
N LEU A 127 4.79 1.11 -6.39
CA LEU A 127 4.31 2.14 -5.48
C LEU A 127 2.83 1.88 -5.20
N GLY A 128 2.50 1.56 -3.95
CA GLY A 128 1.12 1.46 -3.47
C GLY A 128 0.68 2.79 -2.90
N ILE A 129 -0.04 3.60 -3.68
CA ILE A 129 -0.41 4.94 -3.25
C ILE A 129 -1.75 4.92 -2.53
N HIS A 130 -1.75 5.44 -1.30
CA HIS A 130 -2.94 5.56 -0.48
C HIS A 130 -3.91 6.58 -1.09
N LEU A 131 -5.13 6.14 -1.41
CA LEU A 131 -6.17 6.96 -2.00
C LEU A 131 -7.56 6.39 -1.64
N ASP A 132 -8.22 6.98 -0.65
CA ASP A 132 -9.45 6.46 -0.03
C ASP A 132 -10.73 6.99 -0.69
N GLY A 133 -10.86 6.87 -2.00
CA GLY A 133 -12.07 7.28 -2.70
C GLY A 133 -11.93 8.59 -3.48
N THR A 134 -13.06 9.24 -3.76
CA THR A 134 -13.12 10.55 -4.41
C THR A 134 -12.42 11.62 -3.57
N ARG A 135 -12.26 12.84 -4.12
CA ARG A 135 -11.57 13.96 -3.44
C ARG A 135 -12.07 14.19 -2.02
N GLU A 136 -13.38 14.32 -1.86
CA GLU A 136 -13.97 14.60 -0.57
C GLU A 136 -13.77 13.44 0.42
N MET A 137 -13.92 12.21 -0.07
CA MET A 137 -13.71 11.01 0.75
C MET A 137 -12.26 10.93 1.23
N HIS A 138 -11.29 11.12 0.32
CA HIS A 138 -9.87 11.02 0.67
C HIS A 138 -9.43 12.12 1.63
N ASP A 139 -9.73 13.39 1.32
CA ASP A 139 -9.33 14.52 2.15
C ASP A 139 -9.92 14.42 3.58
N LYS A 140 -11.17 13.94 3.69
CA LYS A 140 -11.81 13.62 4.97
C LYS A 140 -11.09 12.49 5.70
N SER A 141 -10.80 11.38 5.03
CA SER A 141 -10.14 10.19 5.60
C SER A 141 -8.76 10.52 6.16
N VAL A 142 -7.97 11.30 5.43
CA VAL A 142 -6.60 11.67 5.83
C VAL A 142 -6.55 12.94 6.70
N ASN A 143 -7.70 13.56 6.97
CA ASN A 143 -7.84 14.79 7.75
C ASN A 143 -6.97 15.94 7.21
N LYS A 144 -6.96 16.10 5.88
CA LYS A 144 -6.16 17.13 5.21
C LYS A 144 -6.76 17.53 3.86
N GLU A 145 -7.23 18.75 3.75
CA GLU A 145 -7.70 19.34 2.50
C GLU A 145 -6.58 19.42 1.45
N GLY A 146 -6.91 19.09 0.19
CA GLY A 146 -5.97 19.08 -0.94
C GLY A 146 -5.01 17.90 -0.98
N ALA A 147 -5.11 16.95 -0.04
CA ALA A 147 -4.26 15.76 -0.04
C ALA A 147 -4.51 14.88 -1.26
N TYR A 148 -5.77 14.77 -1.70
CA TYR A 148 -6.15 14.06 -2.93
C TYR A 148 -5.40 14.58 -4.14
N ASP A 149 -5.39 15.89 -4.37
CA ASP A 149 -4.74 16.49 -5.53
C ASP A 149 -3.24 16.24 -5.57
N ILE A 150 -2.59 16.28 -4.41
CA ILE A 150 -1.15 15.98 -4.30
C ILE A 150 -0.92 14.51 -4.62
N ALA A 151 -1.74 13.59 -4.10
CA ALA A 151 -1.62 12.16 -4.37
C ALA A 151 -1.85 11.86 -5.87
N VAL A 152 -2.89 12.43 -6.49
CA VAL A 152 -3.18 12.27 -7.94
C VAL A 152 -2.04 12.81 -8.81
N LYS A 153 -1.47 13.98 -8.47
CA LYS A 153 -0.29 14.49 -9.18
C LYS A 153 0.89 13.53 -9.04
N GLY A 154 1.11 12.98 -7.83
CA GLY A 154 2.14 11.97 -7.57
C GLY A 154 1.95 10.70 -8.39
N ILE A 155 0.71 10.18 -8.48
CA ILE A 155 0.36 9.01 -9.30
C ILE A 155 0.70 9.28 -10.78
N ARG A 156 0.20 10.38 -11.34
CA ARG A 156 0.44 10.73 -12.74
C ARG A 156 1.92 10.85 -13.08
N GLU A 157 2.69 11.50 -12.21
CA GLU A 157 4.14 11.64 -12.42
C GLU A 157 4.86 10.29 -12.32
N ALA A 158 4.50 9.46 -11.35
CA ALA A 158 5.08 8.12 -11.20
C ALA A 158 4.76 7.22 -12.42
N VAL A 159 3.51 7.20 -12.88
CA VAL A 159 3.11 6.47 -14.09
C VAL A 159 3.86 6.99 -15.31
N LYS A 160 3.93 8.31 -15.51
CA LYS A 160 4.67 8.95 -16.63
C LYS A 160 6.14 8.53 -16.63
N ARG A 161 6.76 8.37 -15.49
CA ARG A 161 8.17 7.91 -15.35
C ARG A 161 8.36 6.40 -15.49
N GLY A 162 7.29 5.63 -15.68
CA GLY A 162 7.35 4.19 -15.87
C GLY A 162 7.44 3.39 -14.57
N PHE A 163 7.10 3.98 -13.41
CA PHE A 163 6.92 3.21 -12.19
C PHE A 163 5.65 2.36 -12.29
N ARG A 164 5.68 1.21 -11.66
CA ARG A 164 4.48 0.42 -11.39
C ARG A 164 3.72 1.07 -10.24
N VAL A 165 2.49 1.45 -10.49
CA VAL A 165 1.65 2.15 -9.51
C VAL A 165 0.36 1.40 -9.29
N THR A 166 -0.02 1.22 -8.03
CA THR A 166 -1.33 0.71 -7.61
C THR A 166 -1.93 1.67 -6.59
N THR A 167 -3.24 1.71 -6.47
CA THR A 167 -3.89 2.41 -5.35
C THR A 167 -4.15 1.45 -4.20
N ASN A 168 -4.12 1.97 -2.99
CA ASN A 168 -4.53 1.28 -1.76
C ASN A 168 -5.63 2.09 -1.08
N THR A 169 -6.82 1.53 -1.02
CA THR A 169 -8.04 2.21 -0.60
C THR A 169 -8.65 1.52 0.62
N THR A 170 -8.91 2.28 1.66
CA THR A 170 -9.62 1.83 2.85
C THR A 170 -11.07 2.31 2.78
N ILE A 171 -12.01 1.40 2.90
CA ILE A 171 -13.45 1.69 2.90
C ILE A 171 -13.95 1.73 4.34
N PHE A 172 -14.53 2.86 4.73
CA PHE A 172 -15.12 3.09 6.06
C PHE A 172 -16.64 2.93 6.04
N ASN A 173 -17.27 3.04 7.20
CA ASN A 173 -18.69 2.74 7.38
C ASN A 173 -19.67 3.78 6.76
N ASP A 174 -19.18 4.98 6.46
CA ASP A 174 -19.92 6.05 5.82
C ASP A 174 -19.74 6.08 4.28
N ALA A 175 -19.04 5.09 3.71
CA ALA A 175 -18.80 5.05 2.28
C ALA A 175 -20.09 4.78 1.48
N ASP A 176 -20.37 5.67 0.53
CA ASP A 176 -21.42 5.46 -0.47
C ASP A 176 -20.92 4.53 -1.57
N PRO A 177 -21.62 3.40 -1.86
CA PRO A 177 -21.19 2.46 -2.88
C PRO A 177 -21.01 3.08 -4.27
N ASP A 178 -21.87 4.03 -4.66
CA ASP A 178 -21.81 4.64 -5.99
C ASP A 178 -20.63 5.60 -6.11
N GLU A 179 -20.31 6.35 -5.05
CA GLU A 179 -19.12 7.20 -4.99
C GLU A 179 -17.83 6.36 -5.02
N VAL A 180 -17.81 5.21 -4.33
CA VAL A 180 -16.67 4.27 -4.40
C VAL A 180 -16.49 3.72 -5.81
N ARG A 181 -17.59 3.37 -6.49
CA ARG A 181 -17.56 2.88 -7.87
C ARG A 181 -17.08 3.96 -8.85
N LYS A 182 -17.52 5.19 -8.67
CA LYS A 182 -17.03 6.35 -9.43
C LYS A 182 -15.53 6.56 -9.23
N PHE A 183 -15.06 6.43 -8.00
CA PHE A 183 -13.63 6.48 -7.70
C PHE A 183 -12.84 5.36 -8.42
N PHE A 184 -13.39 4.15 -8.60
CA PHE A 184 -12.68 3.11 -9.35
C PHE A 184 -12.45 3.51 -10.82
N ASP A 185 -13.43 4.19 -11.44
CA ASP A 185 -13.25 4.75 -12.79
C ASP A 185 -12.15 5.83 -12.80
N GLU A 186 -12.17 6.73 -11.82
CA GLU A 186 -11.16 7.78 -11.68
C GLU A 186 -9.76 7.17 -11.48
N ALA A 187 -9.60 6.22 -10.55
CA ALA A 187 -8.33 5.57 -10.27
C ALA A 187 -7.75 4.88 -11.52
N MET A 188 -8.56 4.10 -12.23
CA MET A 188 -8.11 3.44 -13.46
C MET A 188 -7.73 4.46 -14.55
N SER A 189 -8.42 5.61 -14.63
CA SER A 189 -8.10 6.69 -15.59
C SER A 189 -6.74 7.35 -15.33
N LEU A 190 -6.18 7.21 -14.11
CA LEU A 190 -4.84 7.70 -13.78
C LEU A 190 -3.72 6.82 -14.35
N GLY A 191 -4.04 5.67 -14.94
CA GLY A 191 -3.06 4.74 -15.54
C GLY A 191 -2.40 3.82 -14.52
N VAL A 192 -3.03 3.58 -13.37
CA VAL A 192 -2.53 2.61 -12.39
C VAL A 192 -2.68 1.18 -12.91
N GLU A 193 -1.81 0.26 -12.48
CA GLU A 193 -1.87 -1.16 -12.86
C GLU A 193 -3.03 -1.89 -12.20
N GLY A 194 -3.54 -1.38 -11.10
CA GLY A 194 -4.66 -1.95 -10.37
C GLY A 194 -4.91 -1.29 -9.02
N MET A 195 -5.98 -1.71 -8.40
CA MET A 195 -6.46 -1.18 -7.12
C MET A 195 -6.43 -2.27 -6.05
N MET A 196 -6.10 -1.90 -4.83
CA MET A 196 -6.31 -2.69 -3.63
C MET A 196 -7.36 -2.01 -2.77
N ILE A 197 -8.41 -2.72 -2.44
CA ILE A 197 -9.48 -2.22 -1.58
C ILE A 197 -9.61 -3.11 -0.35
N SER A 198 -9.79 -2.51 0.80
CA SER A 198 -9.97 -3.24 2.04
C SER A 198 -10.93 -2.49 2.98
N PRO A 199 -11.69 -3.22 3.80
CA PRO A 199 -12.49 -2.58 4.83
C PRO A 199 -11.57 -1.97 5.91
N GLY A 200 -11.99 -0.83 6.45
CA GLY A 200 -11.37 -0.24 7.63
C GLY A 200 -11.64 -1.11 8.86
N PHE A 201 -10.60 -1.74 9.38
CA PHE A 201 -10.67 -2.51 10.60
C PHE A 201 -10.30 -1.65 11.82
N PRO A 202 -10.95 -1.87 12.97
CA PRO A 202 -10.60 -1.16 14.19
C PRO A 202 -9.12 -1.27 14.51
N TYR A 203 -8.46 -0.12 14.60
CA TYR A 203 -7.06 -0.03 15.00
C TYR A 203 -6.99 0.53 16.42
N ASN A 204 -6.33 -0.19 17.31
CA ASN A 204 -6.10 0.31 18.67
C ASN A 204 -5.38 1.66 18.61
N LYS A 205 -5.84 2.67 19.34
CA LYS A 205 -5.38 4.07 19.30
C LYS A 205 -5.76 4.89 18.07
N ALA A 206 -6.58 4.40 17.14
CA ALA A 206 -7.11 5.28 16.09
C ALA A 206 -7.94 6.42 16.72
N PRO A 207 -7.81 7.67 16.23
CA PRO A 207 -8.55 8.80 16.77
C PRO A 207 -10.07 8.63 16.70
N SER A 208 -10.57 8.09 15.59
CA SER A 208 -12.00 7.86 15.35
C SER A 208 -12.27 6.37 15.38
N GLN A 209 -12.93 5.89 16.43
CA GLN A 209 -13.27 4.46 16.58
C GLN A 209 -14.60 4.09 15.94
N ASP A 210 -15.47 5.05 15.71
CA ASP A 210 -16.82 4.93 15.17
C ASP A 210 -16.87 4.81 13.63
N ILE A 211 -15.77 5.07 12.94
CA ILE A 211 -15.70 5.02 11.47
C ILE A 211 -15.51 3.61 10.90
N PHE A 212 -15.13 2.65 11.73
CA PHE A 212 -14.82 1.29 11.27
C PHE A 212 -16.06 0.47 10.95
N LEU A 213 -15.89 -0.41 9.96
CA LEU A 213 -16.94 -1.31 9.52
C LEU A 213 -17.14 -2.49 10.49
N GLU A 214 -18.38 -2.73 10.87
CA GLU A 214 -18.77 -3.99 11.51
C GLU A 214 -18.81 -5.12 10.47
N ARG A 215 -18.44 -6.34 10.88
CA ARG A 215 -18.28 -7.49 9.97
C ARG A 215 -19.48 -7.74 9.06
N ASN A 216 -20.69 -7.71 9.61
CA ASN A 216 -21.90 -7.98 8.82
C ASN A 216 -22.18 -6.87 7.81
N LYS A 217 -22.02 -5.61 8.22
CA LYS A 217 -22.15 -4.42 7.35
C LYS A 217 -21.08 -4.39 6.27
N THR A 218 -19.86 -4.85 6.58
CA THR A 218 -18.77 -4.97 5.61
C THR A 218 -19.17 -5.85 4.42
N VAL A 219 -19.70 -7.04 4.69
CA VAL A 219 -20.10 -7.97 3.62
C VAL A 219 -21.19 -7.37 2.72
N GLU A 220 -22.19 -6.72 3.32
CA GLU A 220 -23.25 -6.07 2.56
C GLU A 220 -22.73 -4.92 1.70
N LEU A 221 -21.92 -4.04 2.27
CA LEU A 221 -21.33 -2.89 1.59
C LEU A 221 -20.45 -3.35 0.41
N PHE A 222 -19.54 -4.29 0.65
CA PHE A 222 -18.64 -4.77 -0.40
C PHE A 222 -19.38 -5.52 -1.51
N ARG A 223 -20.45 -6.24 -1.21
CA ARG A 223 -21.32 -6.82 -2.24
C ARG A 223 -21.97 -5.75 -3.12
N LYS A 224 -22.42 -4.63 -2.56
CA LYS A 224 -22.96 -3.48 -3.33
C LYS A 224 -21.88 -2.85 -4.19
N ILE A 225 -20.71 -2.53 -3.62
CA ILE A 225 -19.58 -1.93 -4.32
C ILE A 225 -19.10 -2.78 -5.49
N LEU A 226 -18.97 -4.10 -5.29
CA LEU A 226 -18.44 -5.04 -6.27
C LEU A 226 -19.52 -5.73 -7.14
N SER A 227 -20.80 -5.34 -7.01
CA SER A 227 -21.85 -5.86 -7.89
C SER A 227 -21.62 -5.40 -9.33
N ASN A 228 -21.74 -6.31 -10.30
CA ASN A 228 -21.56 -6.01 -11.72
C ASN A 228 -20.28 -5.15 -12.00
N PRO A 229 -19.08 -5.66 -11.68
CA PRO A 229 -17.86 -4.90 -11.85
C PRO A 229 -17.61 -4.61 -13.33
N LYS A 230 -17.09 -3.41 -13.64
CA LYS A 230 -16.65 -3.10 -15.00
C LYS A 230 -15.40 -3.89 -15.33
N LYS A 231 -15.26 -4.30 -16.61
CA LYS A 231 -14.11 -5.06 -17.10
C LYS A 231 -12.79 -4.30 -16.95
N GLU A 232 -12.85 -2.99 -17.00
CA GLU A 232 -11.71 -2.07 -16.86
C GLU A 232 -11.18 -1.98 -15.44
N TRP A 233 -11.99 -2.35 -14.44
CA TRP A 233 -11.56 -2.34 -13.04
C TRP A 233 -10.62 -3.52 -12.76
N VAL A 234 -9.39 -3.21 -12.48
CA VAL A 234 -8.37 -4.20 -12.16
C VAL A 234 -8.08 -4.16 -10.66
N PHE A 235 -8.33 -5.26 -9.97
CA PHE A 235 -8.01 -5.40 -8.56
C PHE A 235 -6.78 -6.29 -8.35
N ASN A 236 -5.96 -5.95 -7.35
CA ASN A 236 -4.75 -6.70 -6.98
C ASN A 236 -5.05 -7.97 -6.17
N HIS A 237 -6.27 -8.13 -5.73
CA HIS A 237 -6.77 -9.32 -5.01
C HIS A 237 -8.01 -9.87 -5.72
N SER A 238 -8.34 -11.12 -5.43
CA SER A 238 -9.60 -11.69 -5.91
C SER A 238 -10.77 -10.94 -5.26
N PRO A 239 -11.81 -10.57 -6.02
CA PRO A 239 -13.04 -10.00 -5.50
C PRO A 239 -13.96 -11.02 -4.83
N GLY A 240 -13.46 -12.23 -4.56
CA GLY A 240 -14.20 -13.37 -4.02
C GLY A 240 -14.60 -13.26 -2.57
#